data_349f2706e166957f670905e772ffb795
#
_entry.id   349f2706e166957f670905e772ffb795
#
_cell.length_a   1.000
_cell.length_b   1.000
_cell.length_c   1.000
_cell.angle_alpha   90.00
_cell.angle_beta   90.00
_cell.angle_gamma   90.00
#
_symmetry.space_group_name_H-M   'P 1'
#
loop_
_entity.id
_entity.type
_entity.pdbx_description
1 polymer ?
#
loop_
_entity_poly.entity_id
_entity_poly.type
_entity_poly.pdbx_seq_one_letter_code
_entity_poly.pdbx_strand_id
1 'polypeptide(L)'
;MSTIESLFIGNTAGLSRVDKALRYFFFALLIGTVVYSIGGTFFGKDNRLNDYGLADAALLLAVYIPGYSRHIPGAHRALRACEWVVMACSLICTATVIVGDVTDHGVRPEPNNTPWNIAMGAGLVALCFFVVLLIAKERARRRGLIPPAS
;
A
#
# COMPACT_ATOMS: atom_id res chain seq x y z
N MET A 1 23.40 5.46 0.26
CA MET A 1 22.07 5.15 -0.32
C MET A 1 22.03 5.76 -1.70
N SER A 2 21.62 5.01 -2.71
CA SER A 2 21.45 5.57 -4.05
C SER A 2 20.26 6.52 -4.06
N THR A 3 20.30 7.55 -4.90
CA THR A 3 19.22 8.54 -5.06
C THR A 3 17.89 7.84 -5.42
N ILE A 4 17.96 6.72 -6.12
CA ILE A 4 16.81 5.90 -6.53
C ILE A 4 16.12 5.25 -5.30
N GLU A 5 16.90 4.69 -4.36
CA GLU A 5 16.31 4.11 -3.15
C GLU A 5 15.55 5.15 -2.31
N SER A 6 16.10 6.36 -2.17
CA SER A 6 15.44 7.42 -1.41
C SER A 6 14.13 7.90 -2.05
N LEU A 7 14.04 7.85 -3.38
CA LEU A 7 12.86 8.28 -4.13
C LEU A 7 11.70 7.27 -3.98
N PHE A 8 11.98 5.97 -4.08
CA PHE A 8 10.93 4.92 -4.11
C PHE A 8 10.59 4.33 -2.75
N ILE A 9 11.56 4.22 -1.83
CA ILE A 9 11.37 3.61 -0.51
C ILE A 9 11.19 4.68 0.58
N GLY A 10 11.48 5.94 0.25
CA GLY A 10 11.46 7.06 1.17
C GLY A 10 12.65 7.04 2.14
N ASN A 11 12.68 8.02 3.03
CA ASN A 11 13.76 8.10 4.01
C ASN A 11 13.62 6.97 5.04
N THR A 12 14.57 6.04 5.02
CA THR A 12 14.63 4.90 5.95
C THR A 12 15.50 5.17 7.19
N ALA A 13 16.08 6.38 7.29
CA ALA A 13 16.86 6.77 8.47
C ALA A 13 15.94 6.77 9.71
N GLY A 14 16.40 6.16 10.80
CA GLY A 14 15.63 6.07 12.04
C GLY A 14 14.54 4.99 12.09
N LEU A 15 14.27 4.28 11.01
CA LEU A 15 13.32 3.16 11.02
C LEU A 15 13.92 1.92 11.70
N SER A 16 13.05 1.12 12.35
CA SER A 16 13.46 -0.18 12.87
C SER A 16 13.82 -1.15 11.74
N ARG A 17 14.58 -2.20 12.07
CA ARG A 17 14.91 -3.26 11.10
C ARG A 17 13.64 -3.89 10.52
N VAL A 18 12.61 -4.09 11.33
CA VAL A 18 11.32 -4.66 10.90
C VAL A 18 10.60 -3.73 9.92
N ASP A 19 10.52 -2.42 10.23
CA ASP A 19 9.84 -1.46 9.34
C ASP A 19 10.59 -1.33 8.00
N LYS A 20 11.92 -1.39 8.01
CA LYS A 20 12.72 -1.43 6.77
C LYS A 20 12.41 -2.69 5.96
N ALA A 21 12.44 -3.85 6.59
CA ALA A 21 12.13 -5.12 5.93
C ALA A 21 10.73 -5.12 5.31
N LEU A 22 9.72 -4.60 6.04
CA LEU A 22 8.36 -4.46 5.53
C LEU A 22 8.29 -3.53 4.31
N ARG A 23 8.98 -2.39 4.31
CA ARG A 23 9.04 -1.50 3.15
C ARG A 23 9.63 -2.20 1.92
N TYR A 24 10.76 -2.88 2.09
CA TYR A 24 11.38 -3.63 0.99
C TYR A 24 10.48 -4.76 0.49
N PHE A 25 9.80 -5.46 1.40
CA PHE A 25 8.85 -6.51 1.05
C PHE A 25 7.69 -5.96 0.19
N PHE A 26 7.02 -4.89 0.63
CA PHE A 26 5.92 -4.28 -0.13
C PHE A 26 6.40 -3.69 -1.44
N PHE A 27 7.59 -3.10 -1.48
CA PHE A 27 8.18 -2.58 -2.71
C PHE A 27 8.49 -3.70 -3.71
N ALA A 28 9.07 -4.82 -3.27
CA ALA A 28 9.32 -5.97 -4.12
C ALA A 28 8.00 -6.56 -4.67
N LEU A 29 6.97 -6.63 -3.84
CA LEU A 29 5.64 -7.07 -4.24
C LEU A 29 5.02 -6.14 -5.29
N LEU A 30 5.12 -4.83 -5.09
CA LEU A 30 4.66 -3.81 -6.04
C LEU A 30 5.38 -3.94 -7.39
N ILE A 31 6.72 -4.07 -7.38
CA ILE A 31 7.46 -4.27 -8.64
C ILE A 31 7.04 -5.56 -9.32
N GLY A 32 6.83 -6.63 -8.56
CA GLY A 32 6.38 -7.92 -9.09
C GLY A 32 5.01 -7.82 -9.77
N THR A 33 4.03 -7.17 -9.14
CA THR A 33 2.68 -6.99 -9.72
C THR A 33 2.70 -6.06 -10.92
N VAL A 34 3.44 -4.96 -10.87
CA VAL A 34 3.59 -4.01 -12.00
C VAL A 34 4.25 -4.70 -13.20
N VAL A 35 5.34 -5.42 -13.01
CA VAL A 35 6.02 -6.14 -14.10
C VAL A 35 5.11 -7.22 -14.69
N TYR A 36 4.38 -7.94 -13.84
CA TYR A 36 3.43 -8.97 -14.29
C TYR A 36 2.27 -8.36 -15.08
N SER A 37 1.68 -7.26 -14.61
CA SER A 37 0.56 -6.58 -15.28
C SER A 37 0.97 -5.97 -16.62
N ILE A 38 2.14 -5.33 -16.68
CA ILE A 38 2.70 -4.79 -17.92
C ILE A 38 3.01 -5.93 -18.89
N GLY A 39 3.70 -6.97 -18.44
CA GLY A 39 4.01 -8.13 -19.28
C GLY A 39 2.75 -8.81 -19.83
N GLY A 40 1.73 -9.01 -18.99
CA GLY A 40 0.46 -9.57 -19.39
C GLY A 40 -0.28 -8.71 -20.42
N THR A 41 -0.21 -7.38 -20.29
CA THR A 41 -0.85 -6.46 -21.26
C THR A 41 -0.12 -6.44 -22.60
N PHE A 42 1.21 -6.47 -22.62
CA PHE A 42 1.98 -6.42 -23.88
C PHE A 42 2.07 -7.75 -24.61
N PHE A 43 2.10 -8.86 -23.88
CA PHE A 43 2.29 -10.20 -24.46
C PHE A 43 1.03 -11.08 -24.36
N GLY A 44 0.02 -10.68 -23.61
CA GLY A 44 -1.26 -11.34 -23.46
C GLY A 44 -2.35 -10.70 -24.30
N LYS A 45 -3.50 -11.38 -24.36
CA LYS A 45 -4.71 -10.87 -25.04
C LYS A 45 -5.60 -10.02 -24.12
N ASP A 46 -5.33 -10.02 -22.81
CA ASP A 46 -6.18 -9.40 -21.79
C ASP A 46 -5.53 -8.15 -21.20
N ASN A 47 -6.36 -7.14 -20.89
CA ASN A 47 -5.91 -5.88 -20.31
C ASN A 47 -5.69 -6.01 -18.80
N ARG A 48 -4.65 -6.74 -18.40
CA ARG A 48 -4.31 -7.01 -16.99
C ARG A 48 -3.91 -5.74 -16.20
N LEU A 49 -3.53 -4.69 -16.90
CA LEU A 49 -3.19 -3.41 -16.26
C LEU A 49 -4.38 -2.84 -15.48
N ASN A 50 -5.60 -2.97 -16.00
CA ASN A 50 -6.81 -2.54 -15.30
C ASN A 50 -7.10 -3.39 -14.07
N ASP A 51 -6.88 -4.70 -14.16
CA ASP A 51 -7.20 -5.65 -13.10
C ASP A 51 -6.26 -5.48 -11.89
N TYR A 52 -4.99 -5.20 -12.14
CA TYR A 52 -3.98 -5.02 -11.11
C TYR A 52 -3.85 -3.58 -10.57
N GLY A 53 -4.44 -2.59 -11.24
CA GLY A 53 -4.32 -1.19 -10.85
C GLY A 53 -4.76 -0.90 -9.41
N LEU A 54 -5.79 -1.58 -8.93
CA LEU A 54 -6.26 -1.46 -7.55
C LEU A 54 -5.25 -2.06 -6.55
N ALA A 55 -4.68 -3.23 -6.87
CA ALA A 55 -3.66 -3.88 -6.05
C ALA A 55 -2.38 -3.04 -6.00
N ASP A 56 -1.94 -2.51 -7.14
CA ASP A 56 -0.76 -1.66 -7.23
C ASP A 56 -0.93 -0.36 -6.42
N ALA A 57 -2.11 0.27 -6.49
CA ALA A 57 -2.43 1.44 -5.68
C ALA A 57 -2.39 1.12 -4.18
N ALA A 58 -2.97 0.00 -3.76
CA ALA A 58 -2.96 -0.43 -2.36
C ALA A 58 -1.54 -0.77 -1.88
N LEU A 59 -0.73 -1.43 -2.71
CA LEU A 59 0.68 -1.72 -2.40
C LEU A 59 1.52 -0.45 -2.33
N LEU A 60 1.28 0.53 -3.20
CA LEU A 60 1.97 1.81 -3.15
C LEU A 60 1.74 2.50 -1.80
N LEU A 61 0.51 2.49 -1.28
CA LEU A 61 0.24 2.98 0.07
C LEU A 61 1.03 2.19 1.12
N ALA A 62 1.04 0.85 1.02
CA ALA A 62 1.72 -0.02 1.98
C ALA A 62 3.24 0.15 2.01
N VAL A 63 3.88 0.55 0.91
CA VAL A 63 5.34 0.83 0.89
C VAL A 63 5.72 1.96 1.84
N TYR A 64 4.90 3.01 1.94
CA TYR A 64 5.23 4.19 2.74
C TYR A 64 4.78 4.12 4.20
N ILE A 65 3.90 3.19 4.53
CA ILE A 65 3.27 3.10 5.85
C ILE A 65 4.17 2.57 6.96
N PRO A 66 5.02 1.53 6.77
CA PRO A 66 5.81 0.98 7.87
C PRO A 66 6.66 2.03 8.57
N GLY A 67 6.44 2.20 9.86
CA GLY A 67 7.13 3.19 10.68
C GLY A 67 6.63 4.63 10.57
N TYR A 68 5.54 4.88 9.87
CA TYR A 68 4.98 6.22 9.67
C TYR A 68 4.57 6.88 11.00
N SER A 69 3.93 6.12 11.90
CA SER A 69 3.49 6.61 13.20
C SER A 69 4.65 7.00 14.14
N ARG A 70 5.86 6.48 13.92
CA ARG A 70 7.03 6.82 14.75
C ARG A 70 7.45 8.28 14.63
N HIS A 71 7.12 8.92 13.52
CA HIS A 71 7.41 10.32 13.29
C HIS A 71 6.35 11.27 13.87
N ILE A 72 5.31 10.71 14.52
CA ILE A 72 4.23 11.48 15.12
C ILE A 72 4.42 11.46 16.64
N PRO A 73 4.84 12.55 17.29
CA PRO A 73 4.99 12.60 18.75
C PRO A 73 3.65 12.32 19.44
N GLY A 74 3.67 11.48 20.46
CA GLY A 74 2.44 11.06 21.16
C GLY A 74 1.58 10.07 20.39
N ALA A 75 2.05 9.59 19.24
CA ALA A 75 1.39 8.54 18.46
C ALA A 75 1.59 7.19 19.15
N HIS A 76 0.57 6.74 19.79
CA HIS A 76 0.60 5.51 20.53
C HIS A 76 0.05 4.32 19.71
N ARG A 77 -0.19 3.24 20.43
CA ARG A 77 -0.63 1.94 19.91
C ARG A 77 -1.73 2.02 18.85
N ALA A 78 -2.65 3.00 18.96
CA ALA A 78 -3.74 3.15 17.99
C ALA A 78 -3.26 3.50 16.57
N LEU A 79 -2.31 4.44 16.41
CA LEU A 79 -1.78 4.78 15.08
C LEU A 79 -0.91 3.66 14.51
N ARG A 80 -0.21 2.92 15.38
CA ARG A 80 0.52 1.73 14.94
C ARG A 80 -0.46 0.63 14.49
N ALA A 81 -1.60 0.47 15.15
CA ALA A 81 -2.65 -0.42 14.70
C ALA A 81 -3.21 -0.01 13.33
N CYS A 82 -3.40 1.30 13.07
CA CYS A 82 -3.80 1.80 11.75
C CYS A 82 -2.78 1.41 10.66
N GLU A 83 -1.48 1.51 10.93
CA GLU A 83 -0.45 1.05 9.99
C GLU A 83 -0.62 -0.44 9.65
N TRP A 84 -0.81 -1.29 10.66
CA TRP A 84 -1.02 -2.72 10.44
C TRP A 84 -2.29 -3.01 9.65
N VAL A 85 -3.38 -2.26 9.90
CA VAL A 85 -4.62 -2.40 9.12
C VAL A 85 -4.38 -2.05 7.65
N VAL A 86 -3.69 -0.94 7.35
CA VAL A 86 -3.36 -0.57 5.97
C VAL A 86 -2.54 -1.67 5.29
N MET A 87 -1.50 -2.16 5.94
CA MET A 87 -0.64 -3.23 5.39
C MET A 87 -1.43 -4.52 5.15
N ALA A 88 -2.24 -4.97 6.12
CA ALA A 88 -3.05 -6.17 6.00
C ALA A 88 -4.09 -6.04 4.88
N CYS A 89 -4.81 -4.92 4.80
CA CYS A 89 -5.79 -4.67 3.75
C CYS A 89 -5.14 -4.61 2.36
N SER A 90 -3.94 -4.05 2.24
CA SER A 90 -3.20 -4.04 0.98
C SER A 90 -2.80 -5.44 0.54
N LEU A 91 -2.38 -6.30 1.47
CA LEU A 91 -2.09 -7.71 1.18
C LEU A 91 -3.35 -8.49 0.78
N ILE A 92 -4.47 -8.28 1.48
CA ILE A 92 -5.76 -8.91 1.14
C ILE A 92 -6.19 -8.47 -0.26
N CYS A 93 -6.13 -7.18 -0.56
CA CYS A 93 -6.46 -6.65 -1.88
C CYS A 93 -5.61 -7.33 -2.97
N THR A 94 -4.29 -7.36 -2.79
CA THR A 94 -3.36 -7.97 -3.76
C THR A 94 -3.58 -9.47 -3.90
N ALA A 95 -3.72 -10.20 -2.80
CA ALA A 95 -3.97 -11.65 -2.83
C ALA A 95 -5.28 -11.97 -3.53
N THR A 96 -6.33 -11.18 -3.31
CA THR A 96 -7.64 -11.38 -3.93
C THR A 96 -7.58 -11.14 -5.44
N VAL A 97 -6.83 -10.12 -5.90
CA VAL A 97 -6.62 -9.88 -7.34
C VAL A 97 -5.86 -11.03 -7.97
N ILE A 98 -4.78 -11.52 -7.33
CA ILE A 98 -4.01 -12.66 -7.85
C ILE A 98 -4.88 -13.92 -7.92
N VAL A 99 -5.65 -14.22 -6.87
CA VAL A 99 -6.55 -15.39 -6.86
C VAL A 99 -7.61 -15.27 -7.94
N GLY A 100 -8.20 -14.10 -8.13
CA GLY A 100 -9.18 -13.84 -9.19
C GLY A 100 -8.59 -14.07 -10.58
N ASP A 101 -7.36 -13.63 -10.82
CA ASP A 101 -6.66 -13.83 -12.09
C ASP A 101 -6.34 -15.32 -12.35
N VAL A 102 -5.82 -16.03 -11.34
CA VAL A 102 -5.45 -17.47 -11.47
C VAL A 102 -6.68 -18.37 -11.63
N THR A 103 -7.82 -17.99 -11.10
CA THR A 103 -9.06 -18.79 -11.20
C THR A 103 -9.91 -18.47 -12.42
N ASP A 104 -9.39 -17.70 -13.38
CA ASP A 104 -10.08 -17.24 -14.59
C ASP A 104 -11.41 -16.48 -14.34
N HIS A 105 -11.70 -16.13 -13.10
CA HIS A 105 -12.90 -15.35 -12.76
C HIS A 105 -12.70 -13.86 -13.04
N GLY A 106 -11.45 -13.43 -13.23
CA GLY A 106 -11.05 -12.04 -13.40
C GLY A 106 -11.47 -11.15 -12.23
N VAL A 107 -10.84 -10.00 -12.08
CA VAL A 107 -11.29 -8.97 -11.12
C VAL A 107 -12.04 -7.92 -11.91
N ARG A 108 -13.31 -8.20 -12.26
CA ARG A 108 -14.17 -7.31 -13.04
C ARG A 108 -15.14 -6.59 -12.13
N PRO A 109 -15.49 -5.33 -12.43
CA PRO A 109 -16.47 -4.55 -11.66
C PRO A 109 -17.91 -5.02 -11.94
N GLU A 110 -18.19 -6.26 -11.59
CA GLU A 110 -19.51 -6.86 -11.70
C GLU A 110 -20.09 -7.08 -10.31
N PRO A 111 -21.41 -6.84 -10.10
CA PRO A 111 -22.02 -6.92 -8.77
C PRO A 111 -21.84 -8.28 -8.07
N ASN A 112 -21.75 -9.35 -8.87
CA ASN A 112 -21.63 -10.73 -8.37
C ASN A 112 -20.17 -11.22 -8.32
N ASN A 113 -19.19 -10.36 -8.64
CA ASN A 113 -17.79 -10.74 -8.60
C ASN A 113 -17.25 -10.60 -7.16
N THR A 114 -17.22 -11.71 -6.43
CA THR A 114 -16.74 -11.75 -5.04
C THR A 114 -15.28 -11.26 -4.91
N PRO A 115 -14.32 -11.68 -5.74
CA PRO A 115 -12.95 -11.16 -5.70
C PRO A 115 -12.89 -9.64 -5.85
N TRP A 116 -13.65 -9.08 -6.78
CA TRP A 116 -13.72 -7.63 -6.97
C TRP A 116 -14.24 -6.90 -5.71
N ASN A 117 -15.34 -7.39 -5.15
CA ASN A 117 -15.95 -6.77 -3.97
C ASN A 117 -15.03 -6.81 -2.75
N ILE A 118 -14.30 -7.91 -2.55
CA ILE A 118 -13.32 -8.04 -1.47
C ILE A 118 -12.13 -7.10 -1.72
N ALA A 119 -11.58 -7.06 -2.93
CA ALA A 119 -10.47 -6.20 -3.27
C ALA A 119 -10.83 -4.72 -3.10
N MET A 120 -12.01 -4.30 -3.58
CA MET A 120 -12.52 -2.94 -3.42
C MET A 120 -12.75 -2.58 -1.95
N GLY A 121 -13.38 -3.47 -1.19
CA GLY A 121 -13.60 -3.27 0.25
C GLY A 121 -12.29 -3.11 1.01
N ALA A 122 -11.32 -3.99 0.79
CA ALA A 122 -10.01 -3.93 1.41
C ALA A 122 -9.25 -2.65 1.00
N GLY A 123 -9.28 -2.28 -0.28
CA GLY A 123 -8.65 -1.05 -0.77
C GLY A 123 -9.25 0.20 -0.14
N LEU A 124 -10.58 0.29 -0.03
CA LEU A 124 -11.26 1.41 0.63
C LEU A 124 -10.92 1.51 2.11
N VAL A 125 -10.89 0.38 2.83
CA VAL A 125 -10.48 0.34 4.24
C VAL A 125 -9.04 0.82 4.38
N ALA A 126 -8.12 0.33 3.55
CA ALA A 126 -6.73 0.78 3.55
C ALA A 126 -6.63 2.30 3.34
N LEU A 127 -7.38 2.84 2.38
CA LEU A 127 -7.41 4.28 2.09
C LEU A 127 -7.95 5.08 3.27
N CYS A 128 -9.05 4.65 3.90
CA CYS A 128 -9.62 5.33 5.07
C CYS A 128 -8.61 5.42 6.23
N PHE A 129 -7.95 4.31 6.56
CA PHE A 129 -6.96 4.30 7.64
C PHE A 129 -5.69 5.10 7.26
N PHE A 130 -5.31 5.10 5.98
CA PHE A 130 -4.24 5.95 5.49
C PHE A 130 -4.57 7.44 5.68
N VAL A 131 -5.77 7.87 5.32
CA VAL A 131 -6.25 9.25 5.56
C VAL A 131 -6.21 9.62 7.04
N VAL A 132 -6.60 8.70 7.93
CA VAL A 132 -6.49 8.92 9.38
C VAL A 132 -5.05 9.18 9.79
N LEU A 133 -4.09 8.42 9.26
CA LEU A 133 -2.66 8.63 9.53
C LEU A 133 -2.16 9.99 8.99
N LEU A 134 -2.60 10.40 7.81
CA LEU A 134 -2.28 11.72 7.24
C LEU A 134 -2.81 12.86 8.11
N ILE A 135 -4.08 12.77 8.53
CA ILE A 135 -4.71 13.75 9.40
C ILE A 135 -3.98 13.84 10.75
N ALA A 136 -3.62 12.70 11.33
CA ALA A 136 -2.87 12.66 12.59
C ALA A 136 -1.51 13.37 12.46
N LYS A 137 -0.78 13.11 11.36
CA LYS A 137 0.49 13.78 11.08
C LYS A 137 0.31 15.29 10.88
N GLU A 138 -0.68 15.71 10.10
CA GLU A 138 -0.93 17.12 9.85
C GLU A 138 -1.34 17.86 11.13
N ARG A 139 -2.16 17.23 11.99
CA ARG A 139 -2.49 17.80 13.32
C ARG A 139 -1.27 17.94 14.21
N ALA A 140 -0.36 16.97 14.21
CA ALA A 140 0.89 17.03 14.98
C ALA A 140 1.79 18.16 14.44
N ARG A 141 1.85 18.36 13.13
CA ARG A 141 2.58 19.44 12.48
C ARG A 141 2.01 20.81 12.87
N ARG A 142 0.69 20.99 12.80
CA ARG A 142 0.03 22.25 13.19
C ARG A 142 0.22 22.59 14.67
N ARG A 143 0.43 21.60 15.52
CA ARG A 143 0.76 21.79 16.95
C ARG A 143 2.24 22.07 17.20
N GLY A 144 3.06 22.20 16.16
CA GLY A 144 4.48 22.42 16.27
C GLY A 144 5.28 21.24 16.81
N LEU A 145 4.67 20.05 16.86
CA LEU A 145 5.32 18.84 17.35
C LEU A 145 6.23 18.18 16.32
N ILE A 146 6.09 18.55 15.05
CA ILE A 146 6.90 18.07 13.93
C ILE A 146 7.39 19.29 13.15
N PRO A 147 8.68 19.36 12.78
CA PRO A 147 9.19 20.47 11.97
C PRO A 147 8.46 20.56 10.62
N PRO A 148 8.30 21.78 10.07
CA PRO A 148 7.73 21.96 8.75
C PRO A 148 8.57 21.17 7.71
N ALA A 149 7.90 20.62 6.70
CA ALA A 149 8.59 19.97 5.59
C ALA A 149 9.42 21.05 4.85
N SER A 150 10.73 20.88 4.85
CA SER A 150 11.67 21.65 4.04
C SER A 150 11.59 21.23 2.59
#